data_c2d0d425cf56375a91ca38f21201dbfa
#
_entry.id   c2d0d425cf56375a91ca38f21201dbfa
#
_cell.length_a   1.000
_cell.length_b   1.000
_cell.length_c   1.000
_cell.angle_alpha   90.00
_cell.angle_beta   90.00
_cell.angle_gamma   90.00
#
_symmetry.space_group_name_H-M   'P 1'
#
loop_
_entity.id
_entity.type
_entity.pdbx_description
1 polymer ?
#
loop_
_entity_poly.entity_id
_entity_poly.type
_entity_poly.pdbx_seq_one_letter_code
_entity_poly.pdbx_strand_id
1 'polypeptide(L)'
;HYERVLIVGTGPQAQLSKDKLTALGGNLLAKLDTKLTQVIKVSTDDLVSSNTAASLLAHGVSLRAHRFEQYHNEKRSEKTFMFDVENGKQAQAAYAPLANIEQGVFLARDLTSEVPTEMTPVAFANAAKELKKLGVEIKVLTPKQIKKLGMGALEAVGRGSKEGSRLVVAHYQGNDEAPIALVGKGITFDSGGYSIKTGASIARMKSDMAGAAAALGTIKGLALNKAKVNVVAVMGMAANMVSQFSIAPGDVV
;
A
#
# COMPACT_ATOMS: atom_id res chain seq x y z
N HIS A 1 32.27 -21.36 5.07
CA HIS A 1 32.37 -20.82 6.44
C HIS A 1 31.36 -19.68 6.58
N TYR A 2 30.54 -19.72 7.64
CA TYR A 2 29.63 -18.62 8.00
C TYR A 2 30.32 -17.80 9.09
N GLU A 3 30.32 -16.48 8.95
CA GLU A 3 30.87 -15.57 9.99
C GLU A 3 29.97 -15.53 11.23
N ARG A 4 28.68 -15.85 11.05
CA ARG A 4 27.67 -15.77 12.11
C ARG A 4 26.53 -16.75 11.86
N VAL A 5 26.07 -17.42 12.92
CA VAL A 5 24.90 -18.29 12.91
C VAL A 5 23.88 -17.75 13.89
N LEU A 6 22.63 -17.62 13.45
CA LEU A 6 21.50 -17.23 14.27
C LEU A 6 20.49 -18.39 14.30
N ILE A 7 20.25 -18.92 15.49
CA ILE A 7 19.20 -19.93 15.72
C ILE A 7 17.94 -19.20 16.16
N VAL A 8 16.82 -19.49 15.49
CA VAL A 8 15.54 -18.83 15.74
C VAL A 8 14.50 -19.86 16.15
N GLY A 9 14.02 -19.75 17.39
CA GLY A 9 12.92 -20.57 17.89
C GLY A 9 11.59 -20.15 17.22
N THR A 10 10.90 -21.13 16.63
CA THR A 10 9.61 -20.91 15.95
C THR A 10 8.41 -21.26 16.84
N GLY A 11 8.66 -21.91 17.97
CA GLY A 11 7.63 -22.53 18.83
C GLY A 11 7.12 -23.86 18.26
N PRO A 12 6.07 -24.44 18.86
CA PRO A 12 5.50 -25.70 18.41
C PRO A 12 4.97 -25.61 16.97
N GLN A 13 5.33 -26.60 16.16
CA GLN A 13 4.99 -26.65 14.74
C GLN A 13 3.48 -26.55 14.46
N ALA A 14 2.66 -27.18 15.30
CA ALA A 14 1.19 -27.11 15.20
C ALA A 14 0.61 -25.69 15.36
N GLN A 15 1.41 -24.74 15.86
CA GLN A 15 1.00 -23.35 16.06
C GLN A 15 1.54 -22.40 14.98
N LEU A 16 2.29 -22.90 14.00
CA LEU A 16 2.84 -22.09 12.90
C LEU A 16 1.76 -21.82 11.85
N SER A 17 1.05 -20.71 12.01
CA SER A 17 0.13 -20.19 10.97
C SER A 17 0.91 -19.44 9.90
N LYS A 18 0.23 -19.16 8.76
CA LYS A 18 0.79 -18.32 7.67
C LYS A 18 1.19 -16.93 8.19
N ASP A 19 0.37 -16.33 9.04
CA ASP A 19 0.64 -15.00 9.61
C ASP A 19 1.85 -15.01 10.54
N LYS A 20 2.02 -16.06 11.35
CA LYS A 20 3.19 -16.23 12.20
C LYS A 20 4.48 -16.38 11.40
N LEU A 21 4.46 -17.16 10.31
CA LEU A 21 5.61 -17.31 9.42
C LEU A 21 5.94 -16.00 8.71
N THR A 22 4.95 -15.27 8.24
CA THR A 22 5.15 -13.94 7.65
C THR A 22 5.73 -12.95 8.67
N ALA A 23 5.16 -12.90 9.87
CA ALA A 23 5.68 -12.05 10.95
C ALA A 23 7.11 -12.44 11.34
N LEU A 24 7.42 -13.73 11.37
CA LEU A 24 8.77 -14.23 11.66
C LEU A 24 9.79 -13.73 10.62
N GLY A 25 9.45 -13.79 9.32
CA GLY A 25 10.28 -13.24 8.25
C GLY A 25 10.61 -11.76 8.45
N GLY A 26 9.62 -10.95 8.78
CA GLY A 26 9.82 -9.53 9.11
C GLY A 26 10.70 -9.32 10.36
N ASN A 27 10.52 -10.15 11.39
CA ASN A 27 11.33 -10.10 12.61
C ASN A 27 12.78 -10.53 12.37
N LEU A 28 13.03 -11.51 11.49
CA LEU A 28 14.38 -11.89 11.09
C LEU A 28 15.13 -10.69 10.51
N LEU A 29 14.54 -9.99 9.56
CA LEU A 29 15.18 -8.79 8.99
C LEU A 29 15.43 -7.73 10.04
N ALA A 30 14.49 -7.48 10.97
CA ALA A 30 14.66 -6.50 12.03
C ALA A 30 15.85 -6.83 12.96
N LYS A 31 16.10 -8.11 13.24
CA LYS A 31 17.21 -8.58 14.07
C LYS A 31 18.56 -8.57 13.34
N LEU A 32 18.52 -8.72 12.01
CA LEU A 32 19.70 -8.77 11.14
C LEU A 32 19.96 -7.44 10.41
N ASP A 33 19.19 -6.40 10.72
CA ASP A 33 19.35 -5.07 10.13
C ASP A 33 20.57 -4.34 10.71
N THR A 34 21.75 -4.92 10.45
CA THR A 34 23.04 -4.34 10.78
C THR A 34 23.75 -3.93 9.50
N LYS A 35 24.59 -2.88 9.55
CA LYS A 35 25.37 -2.42 8.40
C LYS A 35 26.34 -3.48 7.84
N LEU A 36 26.65 -4.50 8.63
CA LEU A 36 27.69 -5.49 8.35
C LEU A 36 27.21 -6.73 7.60
N THR A 37 25.92 -7.02 7.60
CA THR A 37 25.39 -8.27 7.02
C THR A 37 24.79 -8.01 5.64
N GLN A 38 25.40 -8.52 4.58
CA GLN A 38 24.92 -8.34 3.21
C GLN A 38 24.19 -9.57 2.64
N VAL A 39 24.63 -10.78 2.99
CA VAL A 39 24.03 -12.04 2.53
C VAL A 39 23.57 -12.86 3.72
N ILE A 40 22.32 -13.25 3.71
CA ILE A 40 21.69 -14.05 4.77
C ILE A 40 21.16 -15.33 4.14
N LYS A 41 21.72 -16.49 4.56
CA LYS A 41 21.17 -17.80 4.20
C LYS A 41 20.21 -18.27 5.28
N VAL A 42 18.98 -18.61 4.89
CA VAL A 42 17.92 -19.08 5.77
C VAL A 42 17.63 -20.53 5.44
N SER A 43 17.89 -21.47 6.38
CA SER A 43 17.44 -22.87 6.27
C SER A 43 16.03 -23.00 6.86
N THR A 44 15.20 -23.77 6.17
CA THR A 44 13.82 -24.09 6.56
C THR A 44 13.60 -25.61 6.65
N ASP A 45 14.67 -26.40 6.70
CA ASP A 45 14.63 -27.87 6.62
C ASP A 45 13.81 -28.52 7.74
N ASP A 46 13.79 -27.89 8.92
CA ASP A 46 13.02 -28.37 10.08
C ASP A 46 11.54 -27.97 10.05
N LEU A 47 11.10 -27.25 9.02
CA LEU A 47 9.72 -26.80 8.92
C LEU A 47 8.87 -27.70 8.02
N VAL A 48 7.69 -28.10 8.49
CA VAL A 48 6.71 -28.79 7.63
C VAL A 48 6.38 -27.93 6.42
N SER A 49 6.37 -28.54 5.24
CA SER A 49 6.16 -27.82 3.97
C SER A 49 7.19 -26.69 3.77
N SER A 50 8.48 -27.03 3.83
CA SER A 50 9.60 -26.06 3.77
C SER A 50 9.46 -25.02 2.65
N ASN A 51 8.99 -25.43 1.46
CA ASN A 51 8.77 -24.54 0.32
C ASN A 51 7.72 -23.44 0.60
N THR A 52 6.61 -23.79 1.27
CA THR A 52 5.57 -22.81 1.66
C THR A 52 6.05 -21.94 2.81
N ALA A 53 6.74 -22.52 3.78
CA ALA A 53 7.31 -21.77 4.90
C ALA A 53 8.33 -20.74 4.41
N ALA A 54 9.25 -21.14 3.52
CA ALA A 54 10.21 -20.24 2.88
C ALA A 54 9.55 -19.08 2.14
N SER A 55 8.47 -19.37 1.40
CA SER A 55 7.71 -18.32 0.67
C SER A 55 7.09 -17.29 1.62
N LEU A 56 6.52 -17.73 2.74
CA LEU A 56 5.90 -16.85 3.73
C LEU A 56 6.95 -16.05 4.52
N LEU A 57 8.08 -16.67 4.85
CA LEU A 57 9.22 -15.97 5.46
C LEU A 57 9.76 -14.90 4.51
N ALA A 58 9.97 -15.25 3.23
CA ALA A 58 10.43 -14.32 2.20
C ALA A 58 9.45 -13.14 2.04
N HIS A 59 8.15 -13.41 2.04
CA HIS A 59 7.10 -12.40 2.03
C HIS A 59 7.24 -11.43 3.22
N GLY A 60 7.41 -11.96 4.43
CA GLY A 60 7.62 -11.14 5.61
C GLY A 60 8.89 -10.29 5.56
N VAL A 61 10.00 -10.86 5.06
CA VAL A 61 11.26 -10.13 4.82
C VAL A 61 11.02 -8.99 3.83
N SER A 62 10.39 -9.25 2.70
CA SER A 62 10.10 -8.27 1.64
C SER A 62 9.23 -7.13 2.16
N LEU A 63 8.11 -7.45 2.84
CA LEU A 63 7.23 -6.45 3.45
C LEU A 63 7.98 -5.55 4.46
N ARG A 64 8.93 -6.10 5.21
CA ARG A 64 9.75 -5.34 6.17
C ARG A 64 10.85 -4.54 5.49
N ALA A 65 11.42 -5.06 4.41
CA ALA A 65 12.52 -4.44 3.67
C ALA A 65 12.08 -3.15 2.97
N HIS A 66 10.83 -3.09 2.50
CA HIS A 66 10.31 -1.93 1.77
C HIS A 66 10.44 -0.64 2.57
N ARG A 67 11.01 0.38 1.94
CA ARG A 67 11.21 1.72 2.48
C ARG A 67 10.86 2.77 1.44
N PHE A 68 10.24 3.84 1.90
CA PHE A 68 10.10 5.06 1.11
C PHE A 68 11.34 5.92 1.33
N GLU A 69 12.24 5.93 0.35
CA GLU A 69 13.57 6.58 0.45
C GLU A 69 13.75 7.75 -0.54
N GLN A 70 12.65 8.25 -1.11
CA GLN A 70 12.69 9.27 -2.17
C GLN A 70 13.41 10.55 -1.75
N TYR A 71 13.31 10.92 -0.47
CA TYR A 71 13.89 12.15 0.09
C TYR A 71 15.09 11.90 1.00
N HIS A 72 15.63 10.68 1.02
CA HIS A 72 16.83 10.36 1.78
C HIS A 72 18.09 10.57 0.94
N ASN A 73 19.08 11.27 1.51
CA ASN A 73 20.38 11.47 0.86
C ASN A 73 21.20 10.17 0.77
N GLU A 74 21.07 9.31 1.77
CA GLU A 74 21.74 8.01 1.82
C GLU A 74 20.72 6.89 1.68
N LYS A 75 20.92 6.04 0.68
CA LYS A 75 20.16 4.79 0.55
C LYS A 75 20.75 3.74 1.48
N ARG A 76 19.89 2.91 2.06
CA ARG A 76 20.36 1.76 2.84
C ARG A 76 21.03 0.74 1.95
N SER A 77 22.03 0.02 2.52
CA SER A 77 22.63 -1.11 1.84
C SER A 77 21.61 -2.22 1.59
N GLU A 78 21.58 -2.73 0.37
CA GLU A 78 20.77 -3.88 0.02
C GLU A 78 21.23 -5.13 0.74
N LYS A 79 20.28 -5.97 1.13
CA LYS A 79 20.52 -7.27 1.76
C LYS A 79 19.94 -8.37 0.87
N THR A 80 20.72 -9.40 0.65
CA THR A 80 20.28 -10.57 -0.11
C THR A 80 19.87 -11.67 0.85
N PHE A 81 18.63 -12.13 0.75
CA PHE A 81 18.14 -13.30 1.45
C PHE A 81 18.12 -14.50 0.50
N MET A 82 18.75 -15.59 0.91
CA MET A 82 18.79 -16.86 0.20
C MET A 82 18.10 -17.92 1.06
N PHE A 83 17.03 -18.50 0.56
CA PHE A 83 16.30 -19.55 1.27
C PHE A 83 16.77 -20.92 0.77
N ASP A 84 17.22 -21.76 1.69
CA ASP A 84 17.53 -23.17 1.43
C ASP A 84 16.22 -23.96 1.50
N VAL A 85 15.85 -24.63 0.42
CA VAL A 85 14.56 -25.32 0.27
C VAL A 85 14.75 -26.60 -0.54
N GLU A 86 13.93 -27.62 -0.27
CA GLU A 86 13.95 -28.88 -1.00
C GLU A 86 13.69 -28.69 -2.51
N ASN A 87 12.73 -27.83 -2.86
CA ASN A 87 12.34 -27.59 -4.25
C ASN A 87 12.16 -26.10 -4.52
N GLY A 88 13.22 -25.47 -5.06
CA GLY A 88 13.23 -24.06 -5.39
C GLY A 88 12.14 -23.61 -6.38
N LYS A 89 11.76 -24.46 -7.35
CA LYS A 89 10.67 -24.14 -8.29
C LYS A 89 9.32 -24.08 -7.59
N GLN A 90 9.04 -25.00 -6.68
CA GLN A 90 7.81 -24.99 -5.89
C GLN A 90 7.77 -23.80 -4.93
N ALA A 91 8.87 -23.51 -4.25
CA ALA A 91 8.97 -22.34 -3.38
C ALA A 91 8.74 -21.04 -4.16
N GLN A 92 9.35 -20.91 -5.34
CA GLN A 92 9.16 -19.74 -6.21
C GLN A 92 7.71 -19.62 -6.71
N ALA A 93 7.08 -20.73 -7.10
CA ALA A 93 5.67 -20.74 -7.50
C ALA A 93 4.73 -20.36 -6.36
N ALA A 94 5.02 -20.78 -5.12
CA ALA A 94 4.27 -20.40 -3.94
C ALA A 94 4.49 -18.92 -3.56
N TYR A 95 5.67 -18.36 -3.83
CA TYR A 95 5.99 -16.95 -3.54
C TYR A 95 5.41 -15.98 -4.59
N ALA A 96 5.30 -16.38 -5.85
CA ALA A 96 4.87 -15.47 -6.92
C ALA A 96 3.56 -14.70 -6.64
N PRO A 97 2.47 -15.33 -6.16
CA PRO A 97 1.26 -14.58 -5.82
C PRO A 97 1.46 -13.64 -4.62
N LEU A 98 2.32 -13.97 -3.68
CA LEU A 98 2.67 -13.10 -2.54
C LEU A 98 3.44 -11.87 -3.01
N ALA A 99 4.42 -12.05 -3.92
CA ALA A 99 5.17 -10.95 -4.53
C ALA A 99 4.23 -9.97 -5.28
N ASN A 100 3.19 -10.46 -5.93
CA ASN A 100 2.18 -9.62 -6.56
C ASN A 100 1.36 -8.81 -5.53
N ILE A 101 1.03 -9.41 -4.39
CA ILE A 101 0.38 -8.70 -3.27
C ILE A 101 1.31 -7.62 -2.72
N GLU A 102 2.60 -7.92 -2.56
CA GLU A 102 3.62 -6.96 -2.11
C GLU A 102 3.64 -5.71 -2.98
N GLN A 103 3.56 -5.86 -4.30
CA GLN A 103 3.51 -4.72 -5.23
C GLN A 103 2.31 -3.80 -4.97
N GLY A 104 1.18 -4.35 -4.57
CA GLY A 104 0.01 -3.57 -4.14
C GLY A 104 0.25 -2.86 -2.80
N VAL A 105 0.81 -3.58 -1.82
CA VAL A 105 1.16 -3.04 -0.50
C VAL A 105 2.20 -1.92 -0.62
N PHE A 106 3.22 -2.10 -1.46
CA PHE A 106 4.27 -1.09 -1.67
C PHE A 106 3.69 0.16 -2.32
N LEU A 107 2.84 0.03 -3.34
CA LEU A 107 2.14 1.17 -3.91
C LEU A 107 1.36 1.94 -2.83
N ALA A 108 0.59 1.24 -1.99
CA ALA A 108 -0.19 1.89 -0.93
C ALA A 108 0.70 2.61 0.10
N ARG A 109 1.82 2.00 0.49
CA ARG A 109 2.79 2.58 1.43
C ARG A 109 3.49 3.81 0.83
N ASP A 110 3.88 3.76 -0.43
CA ASP A 110 4.56 4.86 -1.11
C ASP A 110 3.64 6.06 -1.24
N LEU A 111 2.40 5.86 -1.73
CA LEU A 111 1.39 6.90 -1.82
C LEU A 111 1.11 7.54 -0.45
N THR A 112 1.06 6.73 0.62
CA THR A 112 0.77 7.21 1.98
C THR A 112 1.97 7.93 2.61
N SER A 113 3.19 7.57 2.20
CA SER A 113 4.44 8.16 2.71
C SER A 113 4.83 9.43 2.00
N GLU A 114 4.31 9.67 0.81
CA GLU A 114 4.62 10.84 0.01
C GLU A 114 4.28 12.15 0.73
N VAL A 115 4.97 13.23 0.40
CA VAL A 115 4.72 14.55 0.98
C VAL A 115 3.46 15.18 0.39
N PRO A 116 2.66 15.94 1.18
CA PRO A 116 1.34 16.43 0.74
C PRO A 116 1.38 17.38 -0.45
N THR A 117 2.49 18.08 -0.65
CA THR A 117 2.70 18.99 -1.80
C THR A 117 2.82 18.24 -3.11
N GLU A 118 3.32 17.00 -3.07
CA GLU A 118 3.47 16.11 -4.23
C GLU A 118 2.24 15.17 -4.36
N MET A 119 1.75 14.63 -3.25
CA MET A 119 0.57 13.74 -3.23
C MET A 119 -0.73 14.55 -3.23
N THR A 120 -1.00 15.20 -4.34
CA THR A 120 -2.26 15.93 -4.57
C THR A 120 -3.36 14.98 -5.08
N PRO A 121 -4.66 15.41 -5.08
CA PRO A 121 -5.73 14.64 -5.72
C PRO A 121 -5.44 14.29 -7.19
N VAL A 122 -4.73 15.17 -7.91
CA VAL A 122 -4.33 14.93 -9.30
C VAL A 122 -3.20 13.91 -9.38
N ALA A 123 -2.19 14.02 -8.52
CA ALA A 123 -1.07 13.07 -8.47
C ALA A 123 -1.57 11.65 -8.17
N PHE A 124 -2.48 11.50 -7.19
CA PHE A 124 -3.10 10.21 -6.91
C PHE A 124 -3.87 9.65 -8.12
N ALA A 125 -4.66 10.49 -8.79
CA ALA A 125 -5.39 10.08 -9.98
C ALA A 125 -4.44 9.65 -11.12
N ASN A 126 -3.28 10.27 -11.24
CA ASN A 126 -2.25 9.87 -12.21
C ASN A 126 -1.60 8.53 -11.82
N ALA A 127 -1.29 8.31 -10.54
CA ALA A 127 -0.81 7.02 -10.06
C ALA A 127 -1.83 5.89 -10.34
N ALA A 128 -3.12 6.17 -10.14
CA ALA A 128 -4.19 5.20 -10.47
C ALA A 128 -4.22 4.86 -11.97
N LYS A 129 -4.00 5.84 -12.86
CA LYS A 129 -4.00 5.62 -14.32
C LYS A 129 -2.93 4.63 -14.78
N GLU A 130 -1.82 4.49 -14.03
CA GLU A 130 -0.77 3.51 -14.36
C GLU A 130 -1.29 2.06 -14.32
N LEU A 131 -2.34 1.78 -13.55
CA LEU A 131 -2.94 0.47 -13.47
C LEU A 131 -3.68 0.05 -14.75
N LYS A 132 -3.95 0.98 -15.68
CA LYS A 132 -4.49 0.65 -17.01
C LYS A 132 -3.61 -0.36 -17.75
N LYS A 133 -2.30 -0.33 -17.53
CA LYS A 133 -1.34 -1.28 -18.09
C LYS A 133 -1.56 -2.72 -17.63
N LEU A 134 -2.29 -2.89 -16.51
CA LEU A 134 -2.66 -4.17 -15.93
C LEU A 134 -4.10 -4.60 -16.29
N GLY A 135 -4.74 -3.92 -17.24
CA GLY A 135 -6.13 -4.21 -17.63
C GLY A 135 -7.20 -3.62 -16.69
N VAL A 136 -6.84 -2.72 -15.79
CA VAL A 136 -7.79 -2.05 -14.88
C VAL A 136 -8.43 -0.87 -15.61
N GLU A 137 -9.75 -0.79 -15.60
CA GLU A 137 -10.46 0.39 -16.08
C GLU A 137 -10.37 1.52 -15.04
N ILE A 138 -9.89 2.69 -15.46
CA ILE A 138 -9.75 3.86 -14.58
C ILE A 138 -10.59 5.01 -15.13
N LYS A 139 -11.53 5.48 -14.29
CA LYS A 139 -12.31 6.69 -14.52
C LYS A 139 -11.97 7.73 -13.48
N VAL A 140 -11.72 8.96 -13.92
CA VAL A 140 -11.43 10.09 -13.05
C VAL A 140 -12.41 11.22 -13.34
N LEU A 141 -13.17 11.63 -12.33
CA LEU A 141 -14.04 12.79 -12.43
C LEU A 141 -13.30 14.05 -11.98
N THR A 142 -13.43 15.10 -12.76
CA THR A 142 -12.91 16.44 -12.49
C THR A 142 -13.82 17.20 -11.50
N PRO A 143 -13.36 18.31 -10.88
CA PRO A 143 -14.20 19.12 -10.00
C PRO A 143 -15.50 19.58 -10.68
N LYS A 144 -15.44 19.95 -11.95
CA LYS A 144 -16.64 20.35 -12.73
C LYS A 144 -17.66 19.20 -12.86
N GLN A 145 -17.18 17.98 -13.09
CA GLN A 145 -18.05 16.80 -13.18
C GLN A 145 -18.62 16.42 -11.82
N ILE A 146 -17.82 16.48 -10.76
CA ILE A 146 -18.24 16.25 -9.36
C ILE A 146 -19.38 17.20 -9.01
N LYS A 147 -19.21 18.49 -9.27
CA LYS A 147 -20.24 19.52 -9.04
C LYS A 147 -21.51 19.26 -9.85
N LYS A 148 -21.37 18.92 -11.14
CA LYS A 148 -22.51 18.60 -12.02
C LYS A 148 -23.32 17.41 -11.54
N LEU A 149 -22.67 16.45 -10.87
CA LEU A 149 -23.33 15.25 -10.32
C LEU A 149 -23.89 15.47 -8.90
N GLY A 150 -23.82 16.68 -8.36
CA GLY A 150 -24.37 17.00 -7.04
C GLY A 150 -23.58 16.39 -5.88
N MET A 151 -22.32 16.05 -6.08
CA MET A 151 -21.45 15.49 -5.00
C MET A 151 -20.94 16.61 -4.09
N GLY A 152 -21.86 17.31 -3.41
CA GLY A 152 -21.59 18.52 -2.65
C GLY A 152 -20.56 18.33 -1.55
N ALA A 153 -20.64 17.25 -0.77
CA ALA A 153 -19.71 16.98 0.32
C ALA A 153 -18.25 16.82 -0.19
N LEU A 154 -18.03 16.09 -1.29
CA LEU A 154 -16.70 15.93 -1.87
C LEU A 154 -16.17 17.25 -2.45
N GLU A 155 -17.02 18.02 -3.10
CA GLU A 155 -16.68 19.34 -3.63
C GLU A 155 -16.32 20.29 -2.50
N ALA A 156 -17.12 20.38 -1.44
CA ALA A 156 -16.93 21.27 -0.31
C ALA A 156 -15.60 21.08 0.41
N VAL A 157 -15.21 19.81 0.67
CA VAL A 157 -13.94 19.51 1.34
C VAL A 157 -12.74 19.96 0.50
N GLY A 158 -12.82 19.80 -0.82
CA GLY A 158 -11.68 20.07 -1.72
C GLY A 158 -11.65 21.47 -2.32
N ARG A 159 -12.70 22.28 -2.19
CA ARG A 159 -12.79 23.59 -2.86
C ARG A 159 -11.76 24.60 -2.39
N GLY A 160 -11.27 24.44 -1.14
CA GLY A 160 -10.22 25.29 -0.59
C GLY A 160 -8.83 25.04 -1.19
N SER A 161 -8.63 23.96 -1.91
CA SER A 161 -7.35 23.61 -2.54
C SER A 161 -7.26 24.15 -3.98
N LYS A 162 -6.02 24.37 -4.45
CA LYS A 162 -5.74 24.89 -5.79
C LYS A 162 -6.32 24.00 -6.91
N GLU A 163 -6.26 22.68 -6.74
CA GLU A 163 -6.62 21.72 -7.80
C GLU A 163 -8.06 21.20 -7.70
N GLY A 164 -8.69 21.40 -6.54
CA GLY A 164 -10.01 20.84 -6.24
C GLY A 164 -10.02 19.31 -6.15
N SER A 165 -11.20 18.76 -5.90
CA SER A 165 -11.39 17.33 -5.69
C SER A 165 -11.30 16.50 -6.97
N ARG A 166 -11.04 15.20 -6.81
CA ARG A 166 -11.19 14.17 -7.86
C ARG A 166 -12.00 13.00 -7.29
N LEU A 167 -12.81 12.36 -8.14
CA LEU A 167 -13.32 11.03 -7.83
C LEU A 167 -12.58 10.06 -8.75
N VAL A 168 -11.85 9.12 -8.14
CA VAL A 168 -11.14 8.07 -8.87
C VAL A 168 -11.89 6.78 -8.69
N VAL A 169 -12.26 6.14 -9.81
CA VAL A 169 -12.89 4.82 -9.83
C VAL A 169 -11.93 3.89 -10.57
N ALA A 170 -11.55 2.79 -9.93
CA ALA A 170 -10.72 1.74 -10.50
C ALA A 170 -11.52 0.43 -10.51
N HIS A 171 -11.77 -0.12 -11.69
CA HIS A 171 -12.53 -1.35 -11.88
C HIS A 171 -11.63 -2.44 -12.44
N TYR A 172 -11.50 -3.52 -11.67
CA TYR A 172 -10.86 -4.76 -12.06
C TYR A 172 -11.92 -5.83 -12.24
N GLN A 173 -12.14 -6.26 -13.49
CA GLN A 173 -13.11 -7.30 -13.84
C GLN A 173 -12.37 -8.61 -14.13
N GLY A 174 -12.24 -9.47 -13.13
CA GLY A 174 -11.63 -10.79 -13.26
C GLY A 174 -12.64 -11.91 -13.48
N ASN A 175 -13.95 -11.64 -13.30
CA ASN A 175 -15.07 -12.52 -13.61
C ASN A 175 -16.33 -11.68 -13.91
N ASP A 176 -17.45 -12.33 -14.18
CA ASP A 176 -18.74 -11.69 -14.54
C ASP A 176 -19.72 -11.58 -13.33
N GLU A 177 -19.24 -11.84 -12.12
CA GLU A 177 -20.08 -11.68 -10.92
C GLU A 177 -20.28 -10.20 -10.57
N ALA A 178 -21.28 -9.94 -9.72
CA ALA A 178 -21.51 -8.60 -9.19
C ALA A 178 -20.24 -8.07 -8.48
N PRO A 179 -19.85 -6.80 -8.71
CA PRO A 179 -18.60 -6.29 -8.17
C PRO A 179 -18.65 -6.09 -6.65
N ILE A 180 -17.56 -6.42 -6.00
CA ILE A 180 -17.30 -6.01 -4.61
C ILE A 180 -16.85 -4.55 -4.65
N ALA A 181 -17.50 -3.68 -3.87
CA ALA A 181 -17.14 -2.28 -3.77
C ALA A 181 -16.14 -2.04 -2.62
N LEU A 182 -15.00 -1.43 -2.95
CA LEU A 182 -14.04 -0.89 -1.99
C LEU A 182 -14.18 0.63 -1.97
N VAL A 183 -14.49 1.21 -0.82
CA VAL A 183 -14.60 2.66 -0.66
C VAL A 183 -13.41 3.16 0.15
N GLY A 184 -12.57 4.01 -0.46
CA GLY A 184 -11.35 4.53 0.15
C GLY A 184 -11.44 6.01 0.46
N LYS A 185 -11.22 6.42 1.73
CA LYS A 185 -11.01 7.82 2.11
C LYS A 185 -9.71 8.32 1.48
N GLY A 186 -9.80 9.45 0.75
CA GLY A 186 -8.69 9.99 -0.04
C GLY A 186 -8.37 11.46 0.27
N ILE A 187 -8.33 11.84 1.54
CA ILE A 187 -7.92 13.20 1.92
C ILE A 187 -6.39 13.29 1.88
N THR A 188 -5.84 13.88 0.83
CA THR A 188 -4.40 13.92 0.58
C THR A 188 -3.64 14.73 1.62
N PHE A 189 -4.30 15.73 2.20
CA PHE A 189 -3.88 16.42 3.41
C PHE A 189 -5.10 16.99 4.11
N ASP A 190 -5.21 16.78 5.43
CA ASP A 190 -6.31 17.30 6.22
C ASP A 190 -5.82 18.35 7.24
N SER A 191 -5.85 19.60 6.83
CA SER A 191 -5.56 20.73 7.75
C SER A 191 -6.65 20.94 8.80
N GLY A 192 -7.83 20.34 8.62
CA GLY A 192 -9.05 20.63 9.38
C GLY A 192 -9.89 21.77 8.76
N GLY A 193 -9.40 22.44 7.72
CA GLY A 193 -10.05 23.63 7.16
C GLY A 193 -10.10 24.76 8.20
N TYR A 194 -11.21 25.48 8.30
CA TYR A 194 -11.38 26.53 9.31
C TYR A 194 -11.42 25.99 10.76
N SER A 195 -11.67 24.72 10.99
CA SER A 195 -11.45 24.02 12.26
C SER A 195 -10.04 23.45 12.32
N ILE A 196 -9.03 24.32 12.23
CA ILE A 196 -7.63 23.96 11.98
C ILE A 196 -7.08 23.03 13.05
N LYS A 197 -6.43 21.96 12.61
CA LYS A 197 -5.75 21.02 13.48
C LYS A 197 -4.43 21.61 13.97
N THR A 198 -4.07 21.30 15.20
CA THR A 198 -2.86 21.83 15.84
C THR A 198 -1.96 20.73 16.37
N GLY A 199 -0.70 21.08 16.70
CA GLY A 199 0.27 20.17 17.30
C GLY A 199 0.74 19.07 16.38
N ALA A 200 1.27 17.98 16.95
CA ALA A 200 1.85 16.87 16.20
C ALA A 200 0.82 16.08 15.36
N SER A 201 -0.47 16.24 15.62
CA SER A 201 -1.52 15.52 14.88
C SER A 201 -1.61 15.97 13.43
N ILE A 202 -1.41 17.26 13.13
CA ILE A 202 -1.51 17.78 11.76
C ILE A 202 -0.42 17.18 10.85
N ALA A 203 0.79 16.95 11.36
CA ALA A 203 1.88 16.36 10.58
C ALA A 203 1.55 14.92 10.09
N ARG A 204 0.69 14.20 10.82
CA ARG A 204 0.23 12.87 10.44
C ARG A 204 -0.86 12.89 9.36
N MET A 205 -1.48 14.03 9.11
CA MET A 205 -2.59 14.16 8.17
C MET A 205 -2.17 14.03 6.71
N LYS A 206 -0.89 13.91 6.41
CA LYS A 206 -0.41 13.48 5.09
C LYS A 206 -0.86 12.05 4.76
N SER A 207 -1.14 11.23 5.76
CA SER A 207 -1.60 9.84 5.58
C SER A 207 -3.12 9.68 5.58
N ASP A 208 -3.89 10.79 5.58
CA ASP A 208 -5.36 10.73 5.65
C ASP A 208 -6.03 10.24 4.34
N MET A 209 -5.21 9.83 3.38
CA MET A 209 -5.59 9.16 2.15
C MET A 209 -5.20 7.67 2.12
N ALA A 210 -4.72 7.10 3.24
CA ALA A 210 -4.28 5.71 3.29
C ALA A 210 -5.39 4.71 2.92
N GLY A 211 -6.66 5.04 3.20
CA GLY A 211 -7.80 4.22 2.78
C GLY A 211 -7.93 4.10 1.26
N ALA A 212 -7.78 5.22 0.54
CA ALA A 212 -7.76 5.22 -0.93
C ALA A 212 -6.51 4.50 -1.46
N ALA A 213 -5.35 4.71 -0.84
CA ALA A 213 -4.11 4.03 -1.22
C ALA A 213 -4.21 2.51 -1.05
N ALA A 214 -4.81 2.04 0.06
CA ALA A 214 -5.05 0.61 0.30
C ALA A 214 -6.02 0.02 -0.73
N ALA A 215 -7.11 0.72 -1.06
CA ALA A 215 -8.06 0.30 -2.08
C ALA A 215 -7.37 0.17 -3.47
N LEU A 216 -6.57 1.16 -3.85
CA LEU A 216 -5.82 1.14 -5.12
C LEU A 216 -4.77 0.04 -5.13
N GLY A 217 -4.03 -0.16 -4.03
CA GLY A 217 -3.07 -1.24 -3.87
C GLY A 217 -3.71 -2.62 -3.95
N THR A 218 -4.91 -2.79 -3.40
CA THR A 218 -5.69 -4.03 -3.52
C THR A 218 -6.03 -4.32 -4.98
N ILE A 219 -6.53 -3.34 -5.73
CA ILE A 219 -6.79 -3.48 -7.17
C ILE A 219 -5.52 -3.89 -7.92
N LYS A 220 -4.36 -3.28 -7.61
CA LYS A 220 -3.09 -3.66 -8.24
C LYS A 220 -2.72 -5.12 -7.96
N GLY A 221 -2.80 -5.57 -6.70
CA GLY A 221 -2.49 -6.95 -6.32
C GLY A 221 -3.41 -7.98 -6.99
N LEU A 222 -4.71 -7.68 -7.07
CA LEU A 222 -5.69 -8.52 -7.76
C LEU A 222 -5.40 -8.63 -9.26
N ALA A 223 -5.11 -7.49 -9.91
CA ALA A 223 -4.81 -7.45 -11.34
C ALA A 223 -3.51 -8.22 -11.69
N LEU A 224 -2.45 -8.05 -10.89
CA LEU A 224 -1.20 -8.79 -11.06
C LEU A 224 -1.37 -10.30 -10.89
N ASN A 225 -2.21 -10.71 -9.92
CA ASN A 225 -2.54 -12.12 -9.69
C ASN A 225 -3.57 -12.68 -10.68
N LYS A 226 -4.13 -11.87 -11.56
CA LYS A 226 -5.23 -12.27 -12.44
C LYS A 226 -6.35 -12.97 -11.67
N ALA A 227 -6.68 -12.40 -10.50
CA ALA A 227 -7.64 -12.98 -9.58
C ALA A 227 -9.04 -13.04 -10.23
N LYS A 228 -9.75 -14.16 -10.05
CA LYS A 228 -11.10 -14.35 -10.62
C LYS A 228 -12.17 -13.72 -9.72
N VAL A 229 -12.12 -12.39 -9.61
CA VAL A 229 -13.07 -11.58 -8.84
C VAL A 229 -13.38 -10.29 -9.59
N ASN A 230 -14.57 -9.73 -9.37
CA ASN A 230 -14.96 -8.42 -9.89
C ASN A 230 -14.94 -7.41 -8.75
N VAL A 231 -14.11 -6.37 -8.86
CA VAL A 231 -13.90 -5.39 -7.77
C VAL A 231 -13.86 -3.98 -8.31
N VAL A 232 -14.60 -3.08 -7.70
CA VAL A 232 -14.61 -1.65 -8.00
C VAL A 232 -14.11 -0.89 -6.77
N ALA A 233 -13.03 -0.13 -6.91
CA ALA A 233 -12.57 0.80 -5.89
C ALA A 233 -13.07 2.21 -6.22
N VAL A 234 -13.71 2.87 -5.25
CA VAL A 234 -14.21 4.24 -5.35
C VAL A 234 -13.49 5.09 -4.33
N MET A 235 -12.74 6.09 -4.79
CA MET A 235 -11.82 6.89 -3.98
C MET A 235 -12.12 8.38 -4.18
N GLY A 236 -12.71 9.01 -3.17
CA GLY A 236 -12.95 10.45 -3.14
C GLY A 236 -11.68 11.18 -2.70
N MET A 237 -11.01 11.85 -3.64
CA MET A 237 -9.75 12.54 -3.40
C MET A 237 -9.97 14.02 -3.19
N ALA A 238 -9.52 14.57 -2.07
CA ALA A 238 -9.58 15.99 -1.76
C ALA A 238 -8.39 16.41 -0.90
N ALA A 239 -7.99 17.67 -0.96
CA ALA A 239 -7.10 18.30 0.01
C ALA A 239 -7.92 19.32 0.81
N ASN A 240 -8.03 19.10 2.11
CA ASN A 240 -8.77 19.99 3.00
C ASN A 240 -7.85 21.13 3.45
N MET A 241 -7.93 22.25 2.74
CA MET A 241 -7.04 23.41 2.90
C MET A 241 -7.83 24.67 3.28
N VAL A 242 -7.16 25.60 3.96
CA VAL A 242 -7.71 26.91 4.26
C VAL A 242 -7.45 27.87 3.10
N SER A 243 -8.51 28.49 2.60
CA SER A 243 -8.44 29.57 1.62
C SER A 243 -9.74 30.36 1.62
N GLN A 244 -9.81 31.44 0.87
CA GLN A 244 -11.05 32.22 0.69
C GLN A 244 -12.22 31.41 0.08
N PHE A 245 -11.96 30.26 -0.49
CA PHE A 245 -12.96 29.39 -1.11
C PHE A 245 -13.36 28.20 -0.21
N SER A 246 -12.70 28.04 0.96
CA SER A 246 -12.99 26.92 1.84
C SER A 246 -14.40 27.02 2.43
N ILE A 247 -14.98 25.85 2.70
CA ILE A 247 -16.23 25.77 3.47
C ILE A 247 -16.06 26.37 4.86
N ALA A 248 -17.02 27.17 5.30
CA ALA A 248 -17.05 27.72 6.63
C ALA A 248 -17.92 26.88 7.58
N PRO A 249 -17.64 26.86 8.90
CA PRO A 249 -18.53 26.26 9.87
C PRO A 249 -19.94 26.86 9.79
N GLY A 250 -20.95 26.00 9.61
CA GLY A 250 -22.34 26.42 9.41
C GLY A 250 -22.82 26.43 7.96
N ASP A 251 -21.94 26.24 6.99
CA ASP A 251 -22.35 26.06 5.59
C ASP A 251 -23.17 24.77 5.41
N VAL A 252 -24.16 24.84 4.52
CA VAL A 252 -24.95 23.69 4.05
C VAL A 252 -24.50 23.34 2.63
N VAL A 253 -24.20 22.06 2.38
CA VAL A 253 -23.70 21.57 1.11
C VAL A 253 -24.45 20.35 0.59
#